data_166f9a78096465b2dac0c9e6eb0f849e
#
_entry.id   166f9a78096465b2dac0c9e6eb0f849e
#
_cell.length_a   1.000
_cell.length_b   1.000
_cell.length_c   1.000
_cell.angle_alpha   90.00
_cell.angle_beta   90.00
_cell.angle_gamma   90.00
#
_symmetry.space_group_name_H-M   'P 1'
#
loop_
_entity.id
_entity.type
_entity.pdbx_description
1 polymer ?
#
loop_
_entity_poly.entity_id
_entity_poly.type
_entity_poly.pdbx_seq_one_letter_code
_entity_poly.pdbx_strand_id
1 'polypeptide(L)'
;MASRRGRARRLGAAALAALTIAVSGCGSANTGLTISLYTPGTDSATFTAIAKRCSDQAGGRFTIRQISLPRSADEQRLQLARRLTGNDRTLDVMALDVVWTAEFAEAGWVVPLSDDPAGRAETDATTNTLAGPLATARWRQRLYAAPLTTNTQLLWYRADLMNTPPTTWDAMVAEATRLHTAGQPSWIAVEAKQYEGLVVWFNTLLDSAGGQVLSEDGKTVTLTDTPAHRAATVKALQIMKAVASAPGADPSISQTDEGTARLALEQGNAALEVNWPFVLPSMLENAVKGGVAFLPLHRDPALAGSINDVGTFAPSGDQFRIAYDASRRVLGFAPYPAVQPGRPAKVTIGGLNLAVAKTTRHKAEAFEAVRCLRNVANQKYVSIEGGLPAVRTSLYDDPQFQATYPQHAIIRQQLSHAAVRPATPVYQAVSTRISATLAPITAIDPQRTADALSVQVQKAIDGKGLIP
;
A
#
# COMPACT_ATOMS: atom_id res chain seq x y z
N MET A 1 -67.85 2.60 -61.08
CA MET A 1 -68.07 1.28 -61.81
C MET A 1 -67.56 0.26 -60.85
N ALA A 2 -68.46 -0.40 -60.11
CA ALA A 2 -69.09 -1.71 -60.38
C ALA A 2 -68.02 -2.80 -60.32
N SER A 3 -68.09 -3.88 -59.59
CA SER A 3 -69.17 -4.62 -58.90
C SER A 3 -68.51 -5.82 -58.18
N ARG A 4 -68.91 -6.09 -56.99
CA ARG A 4 -69.78 -7.19 -56.54
C ARG A 4 -69.20 -8.62 -56.47
N ARG A 5 -69.33 -9.15 -55.21
CA ARG A 5 -69.86 -10.46 -54.75
C ARG A 5 -68.96 -11.66 -54.94
N GLY A 6 -68.89 -12.61 -54.06
CA GLY A 6 -69.70 -12.98 -52.91
C GLY A 6 -69.21 -14.30 -52.29
N ARG A 7 -69.61 -14.49 -51.07
CA ARG A 7 -69.93 -15.70 -50.29
C ARG A 7 -69.28 -17.06 -50.65
N ALA A 8 -68.68 -17.71 -49.68
CA ALA A 8 -69.38 -18.85 -49.01
C ALA A 8 -68.56 -19.44 -47.85
N ARG A 9 -69.29 -19.74 -46.82
CA ARG A 9 -68.91 -20.43 -45.60
C ARG A 9 -68.47 -21.86 -45.88
N ARG A 10 -67.52 -22.39 -45.09
CA ARG A 10 -67.66 -23.77 -44.53
C ARG A 10 -66.73 -23.87 -43.29
N LEU A 11 -67.33 -24.39 -42.23
CA LEU A 11 -66.77 -24.82 -40.96
C LEU A 11 -65.80 -25.99 -41.13
N GLY A 12 -64.69 -26.00 -40.40
CA GLY A 12 -63.86 -27.15 -40.17
C GLY A 12 -63.13 -26.99 -38.87
N ALA A 13 -63.61 -27.61 -37.79
CA ALA A 13 -62.99 -27.77 -36.52
C ALA A 13 -61.72 -28.63 -36.65
N ALA A 14 -60.60 -28.17 -36.21
CA ALA A 14 -59.41 -29.00 -36.00
C ALA A 14 -58.61 -28.53 -34.79
N ALA A 15 -58.37 -29.46 -33.92
CA ALA A 15 -57.79 -29.54 -32.62
C ALA A 15 -56.63 -28.57 -32.31
N LEU A 16 -56.72 -27.84 -31.20
CA LEU A 16 -55.60 -27.20 -30.48
C LEU A 16 -54.75 -28.32 -29.85
N ALA A 17 -53.58 -28.57 -30.38
CA ALA A 17 -52.50 -29.20 -29.65
C ALA A 17 -51.66 -28.09 -28.99
N ALA A 18 -51.87 -27.87 -27.69
CA ALA A 18 -51.03 -26.97 -26.89
C ALA A 18 -49.65 -27.60 -26.67
N LEU A 19 -48.67 -27.16 -27.44
CA LEU A 19 -47.27 -27.49 -27.24
C LEU A 19 -46.73 -26.52 -26.19
N THR A 20 -46.78 -26.89 -24.92
CA THR A 20 -46.07 -26.21 -23.84
C THR A 20 -44.58 -26.46 -23.98
N ILE A 21 -43.89 -25.54 -24.64
CA ILE A 21 -42.43 -25.46 -24.58
C ILE A 21 -42.10 -24.95 -23.18
N ALA A 22 -41.70 -25.84 -22.28
CA ALA A 22 -41.04 -25.51 -21.05
C ALA A 22 -39.64 -24.97 -21.42
N VAL A 23 -39.53 -23.65 -21.53
CA VAL A 23 -38.23 -22.97 -21.57
C VAL A 23 -37.68 -23.06 -20.16
N SER A 24 -36.94 -24.13 -19.85
CA SER A 24 -36.07 -24.19 -18.71
C SER A 24 -34.89 -23.26 -18.98
N GLY A 25 -35.12 -21.95 -18.85
CA GLY A 25 -34.09 -20.95 -18.80
C GLY A 25 -33.43 -21.04 -17.45
N CYS A 26 -32.47 -21.94 -17.26
CA CYS A 26 -31.47 -21.82 -16.19
C CYS A 26 -30.49 -20.70 -16.55
N GLY A 27 -30.96 -19.49 -16.58
CA GLY A 27 -30.19 -18.30 -16.38
C GLY A 27 -30.42 -17.88 -14.94
N SER A 28 -29.64 -18.37 -13.98
CA SER A 28 -29.54 -17.72 -12.69
C SER A 28 -28.96 -16.34 -12.96
N ALA A 29 -29.85 -15.37 -13.20
CA ALA A 29 -29.52 -13.97 -13.04
C ALA A 29 -29.01 -13.85 -11.62
N ASN A 30 -27.71 -13.71 -11.49
CA ASN A 30 -27.05 -13.51 -10.19
C ASN A 30 -27.46 -12.11 -9.73
N THR A 31 -28.68 -12.00 -9.18
CA THR A 31 -29.20 -10.80 -8.53
C THR A 31 -28.65 -10.70 -7.10
N GLY A 32 -27.49 -11.33 -6.87
CA GLY A 32 -26.81 -11.35 -5.60
C GLY A 32 -26.37 -9.96 -5.18
N LEU A 33 -26.43 -9.73 -3.89
CA LEU A 33 -25.91 -8.54 -3.23
C LEU A 33 -24.46 -8.29 -3.66
N THR A 34 -24.13 -7.03 -3.97
CA THR A 34 -22.76 -6.61 -4.27
C THR A 34 -22.19 -5.78 -3.13
N ILE A 35 -21.08 -6.23 -2.57
CA ILE A 35 -20.26 -5.51 -1.59
C ILE A 35 -19.17 -4.76 -2.34
N SER A 36 -19.10 -3.45 -2.16
CA SER A 36 -18.04 -2.62 -2.73
C SER A 36 -16.79 -2.68 -1.86
N LEU A 37 -15.63 -2.91 -2.48
CA LEU A 37 -14.31 -2.90 -1.86
C LEU A 37 -13.44 -1.83 -2.50
N TYR A 38 -13.15 -0.76 -1.77
CA TYR A 38 -12.30 0.34 -2.23
C TYR A 38 -10.86 0.09 -1.82
N THR A 39 -9.93 0.03 -2.78
CA THR A 39 -8.51 -0.23 -2.55
C THR A 39 -7.63 0.75 -3.34
N PRO A 40 -6.35 0.95 -2.96
CA PRO A 40 -5.41 1.68 -3.78
C PRO A 40 -5.37 1.17 -5.23
N GLY A 41 -5.19 2.08 -6.18
CA GLY A 41 -5.12 1.73 -7.61
C GLY A 41 -3.81 1.06 -8.02
N THR A 42 -2.80 1.08 -7.17
CA THR A 42 -1.47 0.50 -7.43
C THR A 42 -1.50 -1.03 -7.50
N ASP A 43 -2.32 -1.67 -6.67
CA ASP A 43 -2.35 -3.14 -6.50
C ASP A 43 -3.70 -3.73 -6.91
N SER A 44 -4.41 -3.08 -7.82
CA SER A 44 -5.80 -3.41 -8.14
C SER A 44 -5.99 -4.84 -8.66
N ALA A 45 -5.04 -5.39 -9.41
CA ALA A 45 -5.10 -6.77 -9.90
C ALA A 45 -5.10 -7.78 -8.74
N THR A 46 -4.19 -7.60 -7.78
CA THR A 46 -4.07 -8.44 -6.58
C THR A 46 -5.34 -8.39 -5.73
N PHE A 47 -5.89 -7.19 -5.51
CA PHE A 47 -7.13 -7.02 -4.75
C PHE A 47 -8.36 -7.54 -5.49
N THR A 48 -8.41 -7.41 -6.81
CA THR A 48 -9.46 -8.02 -7.65
C THR A 48 -9.44 -9.54 -7.54
N ALA A 49 -8.26 -10.16 -7.54
CA ALA A 49 -8.13 -11.61 -7.42
C ALA A 49 -8.67 -12.13 -6.07
N ILE A 50 -8.31 -11.50 -4.95
CA ILE A 50 -8.83 -11.93 -3.63
C ILE A 50 -10.32 -11.60 -3.47
N ALA A 51 -10.81 -10.51 -4.05
CA ALA A 51 -12.23 -10.19 -4.09
C ALA A 51 -13.03 -11.26 -4.84
N LYS A 52 -12.52 -11.72 -5.99
CA LYS A 52 -13.12 -12.83 -6.74
C LYS A 52 -13.14 -14.13 -5.92
N ARG A 53 -12.02 -14.52 -5.30
CA ARG A 53 -11.95 -15.72 -4.45
C ARG A 53 -13.00 -15.67 -3.33
N CYS A 54 -13.17 -14.52 -2.70
CA CYS A 54 -14.15 -14.34 -1.64
C CYS A 54 -15.60 -14.34 -2.16
N SER A 55 -15.84 -13.83 -3.36
CA SER A 55 -17.14 -13.92 -4.04
C SER A 55 -17.51 -15.38 -4.34
N ASP A 56 -16.55 -16.17 -4.85
CA ASP A 56 -16.75 -17.58 -5.12
C ASP A 56 -17.07 -18.36 -3.81
N GLN A 57 -16.36 -18.07 -2.72
CA GLN A 57 -16.59 -18.67 -1.40
C GLN A 57 -17.92 -18.26 -0.76
N ALA A 58 -18.46 -17.09 -1.12
CA ALA A 58 -19.76 -16.64 -0.61
C ALA A 58 -20.94 -17.47 -1.18
N GLY A 59 -20.73 -18.30 -2.19
CA GLY A 59 -21.74 -19.24 -2.70
C GLY A 59 -23.01 -18.57 -3.23
N GLY A 60 -22.90 -17.40 -3.86
CA GLY A 60 -24.02 -16.65 -4.42
C GLY A 60 -24.74 -15.72 -3.43
N ARG A 61 -24.39 -15.70 -2.15
CA ARG A 61 -24.98 -14.78 -1.15
C ARG A 61 -24.61 -13.33 -1.42
N PHE A 62 -23.37 -13.08 -1.86
CA PHE A 62 -22.89 -11.77 -2.32
C PHE A 62 -21.71 -11.92 -3.25
N THR A 63 -21.41 -10.86 -3.99
CA THR A 63 -20.18 -10.70 -4.74
C THR A 63 -19.42 -9.50 -4.22
N ILE A 64 -18.07 -9.52 -4.29
CA ILE A 64 -17.24 -8.38 -3.93
C ILE A 64 -16.76 -7.72 -5.21
N ARG A 65 -17.09 -6.45 -5.38
CA ARG A 65 -16.61 -5.62 -6.48
C ARG A 65 -15.49 -4.72 -6.00
N GLN A 66 -14.27 -4.98 -6.45
CA GLN A 66 -13.15 -4.09 -6.22
C GLN A 66 -13.30 -2.79 -7.03
N ILE A 67 -13.00 -1.67 -6.40
CA ILE A 67 -13.05 -0.32 -6.97
C ILE A 67 -11.72 0.37 -6.66
N SER A 68 -10.99 0.71 -7.72
CA SER A 68 -9.70 1.36 -7.58
C SER A 68 -9.86 2.82 -7.19
N LEU A 69 -9.15 3.20 -6.15
CA LEU A 69 -8.90 4.57 -5.74
C LEU A 69 -7.71 5.16 -6.54
N PRO A 70 -7.46 6.46 -6.49
CA PRO A 70 -6.26 7.06 -7.05
C PRO A 70 -4.97 6.42 -6.52
N ARG A 71 -3.83 6.68 -7.19
CA ARG A 71 -2.53 6.16 -6.75
C ARG A 71 -1.99 6.88 -5.53
N SER A 72 -2.14 8.20 -5.47
CA SER A 72 -1.69 9.01 -4.34
C SER A 72 -2.54 8.77 -3.10
N ALA A 73 -1.91 8.53 -1.95
CA ALA A 73 -2.59 8.36 -0.66
C ALA A 73 -3.47 9.56 -0.30
N ASP A 74 -2.97 10.78 -0.52
CA ASP A 74 -3.73 12.02 -0.26
C ASP A 74 -5.03 12.09 -1.08
N GLU A 75 -4.98 11.71 -2.36
CA GLU A 75 -6.16 11.68 -3.23
C GLU A 75 -7.13 10.56 -2.84
N GLN A 76 -6.63 9.38 -2.42
CA GLN A 76 -7.45 8.27 -1.91
C GLN A 76 -8.27 8.74 -0.71
N ARG A 77 -7.60 9.33 0.29
CA ARG A 77 -8.25 9.86 1.48
C ARG A 77 -9.30 10.90 1.09
N LEU A 78 -8.94 11.87 0.25
CA LEU A 78 -9.85 12.95 -0.17
C LEU A 78 -11.11 12.39 -0.84
N GLN A 79 -10.96 11.39 -1.72
CA GLN A 79 -12.10 10.75 -2.38
C GLN A 79 -13.01 10.04 -1.37
N LEU A 80 -12.44 9.24 -0.45
CA LEU A 80 -13.22 8.54 0.57
C LEU A 80 -13.92 9.51 1.52
N ALA A 81 -13.22 10.52 2.03
CA ALA A 81 -13.76 11.52 2.94
C ALA A 81 -14.92 12.30 2.32
N ARG A 82 -14.80 12.74 1.06
CA ARG A 82 -15.90 13.45 0.34
C ARG A 82 -17.16 12.59 0.23
N ARG A 83 -17.00 11.30 -0.10
CA ARG A 83 -18.13 10.39 -0.23
C ARG A 83 -18.79 10.10 1.12
N LEU A 84 -18.01 9.86 2.16
CA LEU A 84 -18.50 9.60 3.51
C LEU A 84 -19.21 10.83 4.11
N THR A 85 -18.66 12.03 3.92
CA THR A 85 -19.31 13.29 4.31
C THR A 85 -20.64 13.50 3.56
N GLY A 86 -20.71 13.06 2.29
CA GLY A 86 -21.94 13.07 1.49
C GLY A 86 -22.93 11.95 1.84
N ASN A 87 -22.69 11.15 2.90
CA ASN A 87 -23.51 10.01 3.28
C ASN A 87 -23.73 8.99 2.15
N ASP A 88 -22.70 8.76 1.33
CA ASP A 88 -22.76 7.79 0.25
C ASP A 88 -22.92 6.36 0.82
N ARG A 89 -24.04 5.74 0.48
CA ARG A 89 -24.43 4.41 0.96
C ARG A 89 -23.92 3.27 0.06
N THR A 90 -23.13 3.59 -0.95
CA THR A 90 -22.53 2.60 -1.85
C THR A 90 -21.12 2.19 -1.41
N LEU A 91 -20.61 2.81 -0.32
CA LEU A 91 -19.36 2.36 0.31
C LEU A 91 -19.69 1.27 1.34
N ASP A 92 -19.09 0.09 1.17
CA ASP A 92 -19.21 -0.99 2.14
C ASP A 92 -17.89 -1.22 2.87
N VAL A 93 -16.83 -1.62 2.15
CA VAL A 93 -15.51 -1.90 2.71
C VAL A 93 -14.47 -0.99 2.06
N MET A 94 -13.60 -0.42 2.89
CA MET A 94 -12.52 0.46 2.46
C MET A 94 -11.20 -0.05 3.01
N ALA A 95 -10.18 -0.16 2.15
CA ALA A 95 -8.81 -0.37 2.56
C ALA A 95 -8.19 1.01 2.87
N LEU A 96 -8.16 1.36 4.14
CA LEU A 96 -7.62 2.62 4.64
C LEU A 96 -6.10 2.49 4.85
N ASP A 97 -5.33 3.50 4.46
CA ASP A 97 -3.97 3.63 4.96
C ASP A 97 -4.00 3.61 6.51
N VAL A 98 -3.00 3.00 7.09
CA VAL A 98 -2.90 2.79 8.55
C VAL A 98 -3.02 4.08 9.38
N VAL A 99 -2.72 5.24 8.78
CA VAL A 99 -2.75 6.55 9.47
C VAL A 99 -4.14 7.18 9.51
N TRP A 100 -5.11 6.70 8.70
CA TRP A 100 -6.43 7.34 8.63
C TRP A 100 -7.41 6.79 9.66
N THR A 101 -7.08 5.70 10.36
CA THR A 101 -7.99 5.06 11.33
C THR A 101 -8.52 6.05 12.37
N ALA A 102 -7.65 6.89 12.95
CA ALA A 102 -8.03 7.87 13.96
C ALA A 102 -9.01 8.92 13.42
N GLU A 103 -8.75 9.47 12.23
CA GLU A 103 -9.61 10.46 11.57
C GLU A 103 -10.99 9.87 11.23
N PHE A 104 -11.01 8.72 10.56
CA PHE A 104 -12.26 8.09 10.11
C PHE A 104 -13.12 7.62 11.28
N ALA A 105 -12.50 7.18 12.35
CA ALA A 105 -13.17 6.81 13.61
C ALA A 105 -13.75 8.04 14.33
N GLU A 106 -12.98 9.11 14.47
CA GLU A 106 -13.40 10.35 15.14
C GLU A 106 -14.52 11.05 14.38
N ALA A 107 -14.45 11.06 13.04
CA ALA A 107 -15.51 11.57 12.18
C ALA A 107 -16.78 10.71 12.19
N GLY A 108 -16.74 9.52 12.80
CA GLY A 108 -17.87 8.59 12.86
C GLY A 108 -18.22 7.98 11.51
N TRP A 109 -17.26 7.87 10.59
CA TRP A 109 -17.47 7.33 9.25
C TRP A 109 -17.37 5.81 9.17
N VAL A 110 -16.74 5.17 10.13
CA VAL A 110 -16.51 3.72 10.18
C VAL A 110 -17.14 3.09 11.41
N VAL A 111 -17.51 1.81 11.30
CA VAL A 111 -18.13 1.05 12.38
C VAL A 111 -17.04 0.45 13.27
N PRO A 112 -17.08 0.68 14.61
CA PRO A 112 -16.24 -0.10 15.51
C PRO A 112 -16.58 -1.58 15.41
N LEU A 113 -15.55 -2.44 15.32
CA LEU A 113 -15.76 -3.89 15.14
C LEU A 113 -16.60 -4.50 16.29
N SER A 114 -16.45 -3.96 17.51
CA SER A 114 -17.19 -4.43 18.69
C SER A 114 -18.70 -4.16 18.65
N ASP A 115 -19.18 -3.24 17.81
CA ASP A 115 -20.57 -2.78 17.81
C ASP A 115 -21.51 -3.68 16.98
N ASP A 116 -20.94 -4.61 16.22
CA ASP A 116 -21.70 -5.55 15.40
C ASP A 116 -21.30 -7.00 15.73
N PRO A 117 -22.24 -7.97 15.77
CA PRO A 117 -21.91 -9.38 16.03
C PRO A 117 -20.90 -9.97 15.05
N ALA A 118 -21.01 -9.63 13.75
CA ALA A 118 -20.06 -10.08 12.73
C ALA A 118 -18.70 -9.39 12.89
N GLY A 119 -18.70 -8.11 13.31
CA GLY A 119 -17.48 -7.37 13.64
C GLY A 119 -16.77 -7.90 14.88
N ARG A 120 -17.50 -8.36 15.89
CA ARG A 120 -16.90 -9.02 17.09
C ARG A 120 -16.15 -10.28 16.70
N ALA A 121 -16.72 -11.11 15.82
CA ALA A 121 -16.02 -12.28 15.30
C ALA A 121 -14.73 -11.91 14.57
N GLU A 122 -14.68 -10.76 13.89
CA GLU A 122 -13.44 -10.25 13.29
C GLU A 122 -12.46 -9.73 14.35
N THR A 123 -12.93 -9.13 15.43
CA THR A 123 -12.07 -8.73 16.56
C THR A 123 -11.32 -9.93 17.13
N ASP A 124 -12.00 -11.05 17.33
CA ASP A 124 -11.37 -12.28 17.81
C ASP A 124 -10.33 -12.83 16.81
N ALA A 125 -10.62 -12.73 15.51
CA ALA A 125 -9.71 -13.14 14.46
C ALA A 125 -8.44 -12.27 14.36
N THR A 126 -8.43 -11.05 14.92
CA THR A 126 -7.24 -10.17 14.93
C THR A 126 -6.17 -10.58 15.94
N THR A 127 -6.46 -11.51 16.86
CA THR A 127 -5.50 -11.98 17.88
C THR A 127 -4.20 -12.55 17.30
N ASN A 128 -4.25 -13.12 16.08
CA ASN A 128 -3.07 -13.65 15.36
C ASN A 128 -2.41 -12.62 14.44
N THR A 129 -2.63 -11.34 14.70
CA THR A 129 -2.07 -10.22 13.92
C THR A 129 -0.84 -9.66 14.63
N LEU A 130 0.19 -9.29 13.86
CA LEU A 130 1.36 -8.59 14.37
C LEU A 130 0.94 -7.34 15.17
N ALA A 131 1.63 -7.06 16.28
CA ALA A 131 1.25 -6.01 17.22
C ALA A 131 1.26 -4.60 16.58
N GLY A 132 2.27 -4.28 15.76
CA GLY A 132 2.37 -2.99 15.08
C GLY A 132 1.16 -2.70 14.18
N PRO A 133 0.85 -3.54 13.18
CA PRO A 133 -0.36 -3.39 12.36
C PRO A 133 -1.65 -3.33 13.19
N LEU A 134 -1.77 -4.16 14.23
CA LEU A 134 -2.96 -4.15 15.07
C LEU A 134 -3.15 -2.83 15.83
N ALA A 135 -2.05 -2.21 16.27
CA ALA A 135 -2.08 -0.91 16.93
C ALA A 135 -2.63 0.19 16.01
N THR A 136 -2.28 0.17 14.71
CA THR A 136 -2.75 1.16 13.73
C THR A 136 -4.26 1.08 13.43
N ALA A 137 -4.90 -0.05 13.73
CA ALA A 137 -6.33 -0.26 13.52
C ALA A 137 -7.20 0.23 14.71
N ARG A 138 -6.57 0.79 15.76
CA ARG A 138 -7.23 1.25 16.98
C ARG A 138 -7.33 2.76 17.06
N TRP A 139 -8.42 3.21 17.65
CA TRP A 139 -8.59 4.59 18.09
C TRP A 139 -9.27 4.60 19.47
N ARG A 140 -8.73 5.35 20.44
CA ARG A 140 -9.25 5.40 21.82
C ARG A 140 -9.55 4.00 22.38
N GLN A 141 -8.61 3.08 22.27
CA GLN A 141 -8.67 1.69 22.73
C GLN A 141 -9.69 0.79 22.01
N ARG A 142 -10.47 1.32 21.07
CA ARG A 142 -11.44 0.53 20.28
C ARG A 142 -10.85 0.18 18.91
N LEU A 143 -11.20 -1.00 18.41
CA LEU A 143 -10.79 -1.48 17.08
C LEU A 143 -11.83 -1.02 16.05
N TYR A 144 -11.41 -0.21 15.07
CA TYR A 144 -12.27 0.34 14.02
C TYR A 144 -12.02 -0.27 12.64
N ALA A 145 -10.94 -0.98 12.51
CA ALA A 145 -10.59 -1.65 11.26
C ALA A 145 -9.85 -2.96 11.54
N ALA A 146 -9.73 -3.80 10.54
CA ALA A 146 -9.01 -5.06 10.59
C ALA A 146 -7.79 -5.00 9.66
N PRO A 147 -6.54 -5.13 10.15
CA PRO A 147 -5.35 -5.06 9.31
C PRO A 147 -5.37 -6.11 8.20
N LEU A 148 -5.23 -5.70 6.94
CA LEU A 148 -5.13 -6.58 5.78
C LEU A 148 -3.68 -6.83 5.40
N THR A 149 -2.92 -5.75 5.24
CA THR A 149 -1.48 -5.79 4.96
C THR A 149 -0.74 -4.88 5.93
N THR A 150 0.53 -5.11 6.08
CA THR A 150 1.46 -4.16 6.70
C THR A 150 2.49 -3.74 5.67
N ASN A 151 3.39 -2.82 6.02
CA ASN A 151 4.48 -2.46 5.14
C ASN A 151 5.65 -1.87 5.92
N THR A 152 6.86 -2.02 5.38
CA THR A 152 8.08 -1.39 5.87
C THR A 152 9.05 -1.25 4.69
N GLN A 153 9.69 -0.10 4.56
CA GLN A 153 10.64 0.13 3.48
C GLN A 153 11.94 -0.65 3.73
N LEU A 154 12.59 -1.06 2.64
CA LEU A 154 13.88 -1.74 2.61
C LEU A 154 14.87 -0.90 1.80
N LEU A 155 16.16 -1.17 2.00
CA LEU A 155 17.18 -0.76 1.04
C LEU A 155 17.23 -1.78 -0.09
N TRP A 156 17.02 -1.32 -1.32
CA TRP A 156 17.26 -2.04 -2.57
C TRP A 156 18.54 -1.52 -3.18
N TYR A 157 19.38 -2.40 -3.74
CA TYR A 157 20.66 -1.97 -4.25
C TYR A 157 21.13 -2.83 -5.42
N ARG A 158 21.96 -2.25 -6.29
CA ARG A 158 22.64 -2.93 -7.39
C ARG A 158 23.79 -3.79 -6.86
N ALA A 159 23.50 -5.08 -6.66
CA ALA A 159 24.44 -6.05 -6.11
C ALA A 159 25.64 -6.33 -7.04
N ASP A 160 25.51 -6.04 -8.32
CA ASP A 160 26.60 -6.11 -9.31
C ASP A 160 27.54 -4.90 -9.27
N LEU A 161 27.16 -3.79 -8.63
CA LEU A 161 27.97 -2.59 -8.50
C LEU A 161 28.65 -2.44 -7.13
N MET A 162 28.12 -3.16 -6.12
CA MET A 162 28.65 -3.11 -4.76
C MET A 162 28.55 -4.47 -4.06
N ASN A 163 29.65 -4.92 -3.46
CA ASN A 163 29.72 -6.23 -2.77
C ASN A 163 28.96 -6.26 -1.45
N THR A 164 28.80 -5.11 -0.80
CA THR A 164 28.15 -5.00 0.51
C THR A 164 27.25 -3.80 0.51
N PRO A 165 25.95 -3.95 0.91
CA PRO A 165 25.04 -2.82 1.00
C PRO A 165 25.46 -1.85 2.11
N PRO A 166 25.29 -0.53 1.92
CA PRO A 166 25.55 0.46 2.96
C PRO A 166 24.54 0.27 4.11
N THR A 167 25.05 0.31 5.35
CA THR A 167 24.24 0.09 6.55
C THR A 167 23.75 1.38 7.21
N THR A 168 24.24 2.52 6.76
CA THR A 168 23.85 3.85 7.27
C THR A 168 23.61 4.81 6.10
N TRP A 169 22.87 5.89 6.35
CA TRP A 169 22.66 6.95 5.35
C TRP A 169 23.95 7.63 4.94
N ASP A 170 24.87 7.87 5.89
CA ASP A 170 26.18 8.47 5.59
C ASP A 170 27.00 7.54 4.65
N ALA A 171 26.99 6.23 4.91
CA ALA A 171 27.63 5.23 4.04
C ALA A 171 26.96 5.15 2.67
N MET A 172 25.62 5.30 2.62
CA MET A 172 24.86 5.29 1.37
C MET A 172 25.19 6.47 0.47
N VAL A 173 25.32 7.68 1.04
CA VAL A 173 25.76 8.88 0.30
C VAL A 173 27.22 8.74 -0.16
N ALA A 174 28.10 8.19 0.68
CA ALA A 174 29.49 7.93 0.31
C ALA A 174 29.60 6.93 -0.85
N GLU A 175 28.81 5.85 -0.82
CA GLU A 175 28.80 4.85 -1.90
C GLU A 175 28.24 5.42 -3.21
N ALA A 176 27.17 6.21 -3.16
CA ALA A 176 26.63 6.92 -4.32
C ALA A 176 27.69 7.85 -4.94
N THR A 177 28.45 8.59 -4.11
CA THR A 177 29.54 9.44 -4.55
C THR A 177 30.67 8.65 -5.20
N ARG A 178 31.05 7.49 -4.65
CA ARG A 178 32.04 6.60 -5.24
C ARG A 178 31.62 6.09 -6.62
N LEU A 179 30.37 5.66 -6.73
CA LEU A 179 29.78 5.19 -8.00
C LEU A 179 29.74 6.31 -9.04
N HIS A 180 29.33 7.50 -8.65
CA HIS A 180 29.33 8.66 -9.55
C HIS A 180 30.72 8.96 -10.08
N THR A 181 31.74 8.97 -9.22
CA THR A 181 33.13 9.20 -9.61
C THR A 181 33.65 8.12 -10.58
N ALA A 182 33.14 6.90 -10.47
CA ALA A 182 33.45 5.79 -11.36
C ALA A 182 32.62 5.77 -12.65
N GLY A 183 31.75 6.76 -12.90
CA GLY A 183 30.87 6.83 -14.07
C GLY A 183 29.79 5.75 -14.08
N GLN A 184 29.43 5.22 -12.90
CA GLN A 184 28.40 4.21 -12.72
C GLN A 184 27.05 4.85 -12.32
N PRO A 185 25.92 4.12 -12.46
CA PRO A 185 24.66 4.52 -11.83
C PRO A 185 24.89 4.89 -10.37
N SER A 186 24.37 6.06 -9.95
CA SER A 186 24.73 6.62 -8.63
C SER A 186 23.55 7.23 -7.87
N TRP A 187 22.37 7.28 -8.47
CA TRP A 187 21.24 7.89 -7.79
C TRP A 187 20.84 7.08 -6.55
N ILE A 188 20.44 7.83 -5.53
CA ILE A 188 19.71 7.32 -4.36
C ILE A 188 18.24 7.65 -4.60
N ALA A 189 17.44 6.67 -5.00
CA ALA A 189 16.03 6.85 -5.23
C ALA A 189 15.25 6.75 -3.91
N VAL A 190 14.45 7.78 -3.62
CA VAL A 190 13.63 7.91 -2.40
C VAL A 190 12.31 8.58 -2.74
N GLU A 191 11.32 8.48 -1.86
CA GLU A 191 10.04 9.19 -1.97
C GLU A 191 10.23 10.64 -1.49
N ALA A 192 10.43 11.59 -2.41
CA ALA A 192 10.78 12.98 -2.08
C ALA A 192 9.86 14.04 -2.70
N LYS A 193 8.83 13.63 -3.45
CA LYS A 193 7.74 14.48 -3.92
C LYS A 193 6.92 15.01 -2.75
N GLN A 194 6.28 16.17 -2.93
CA GLN A 194 5.37 16.73 -1.92
C GLN A 194 4.08 15.90 -1.81
N TYR A 195 4.05 14.89 -0.95
CA TYR A 195 2.91 14.04 -0.61
C TYR A 195 3.24 13.20 0.63
N GLU A 196 2.35 12.27 1.03
CA GLU A 196 2.51 11.41 2.22
C GLU A 196 3.83 10.61 2.25
N GLY A 197 4.34 10.12 1.10
CA GLY A 197 5.60 9.36 1.05
C GLY A 197 6.81 10.17 1.57
N LEU A 198 6.86 11.48 1.31
CA LEU A 198 7.89 12.35 1.88
C LEU A 198 7.79 12.41 3.42
N VAL A 199 6.57 12.39 3.96
CA VAL A 199 6.34 12.36 5.42
C VAL A 199 6.76 11.02 6.01
N VAL A 200 6.52 9.90 5.31
CA VAL A 200 7.00 8.56 5.69
C VAL A 200 8.52 8.54 5.82
N TRP A 201 9.24 9.07 4.83
CA TRP A 201 10.70 9.14 4.86
C TRP A 201 11.19 10.01 6.03
N PHE A 202 10.65 11.23 6.16
CA PHE A 202 10.99 12.13 7.28
C PHE A 202 10.72 11.48 8.64
N ASN A 203 9.54 10.87 8.83
CA ASN A 203 9.17 10.22 10.09
C ASN A 203 10.12 9.06 10.45
N THR A 204 10.52 8.26 9.45
CA THR A 204 11.52 7.19 9.67
C THR A 204 12.85 7.76 10.16
N LEU A 205 13.35 8.80 9.53
CA LEU A 205 14.61 9.44 9.90
C LEU A 205 14.52 10.09 11.29
N LEU A 206 13.43 10.79 11.57
CA LEU A 206 13.16 11.46 12.83
C LEU A 206 13.11 10.47 14.01
N ASP A 207 12.28 9.42 13.89
CA ASP A 207 12.12 8.42 14.96
C ASP A 207 13.41 7.60 15.16
N SER A 208 14.12 7.28 14.09
CA SER A 208 15.44 6.64 14.14
C SER A 208 16.50 7.52 14.79
N ALA A 209 16.34 8.83 14.74
CA ALA A 209 17.20 9.80 15.44
C ALA A 209 16.79 10.02 16.91
N GLY A 210 15.63 9.48 17.34
CA GLY A 210 15.09 9.61 18.70
C GLY A 210 14.14 10.78 18.90
N GLY A 211 13.58 11.34 17.81
CA GLY A 211 12.54 12.36 17.82
C GLY A 211 11.16 11.79 17.51
N GLN A 212 10.14 12.62 17.62
CA GLN A 212 8.75 12.35 17.24
C GLN A 212 8.11 13.64 16.73
N VAL A 213 7.08 13.51 15.91
CA VAL A 213 6.35 14.69 15.39
C VAL A 213 5.45 15.28 16.48
N LEU A 214 4.70 14.42 17.16
CA LEU A 214 3.76 14.78 18.24
C LEU A 214 4.02 13.92 19.47
N SER A 215 3.59 14.41 20.62
CA SER A 215 3.47 13.63 21.86
C SER A 215 2.54 12.42 21.66
N GLU A 216 2.64 11.41 22.54
CA GLU A 216 1.83 10.17 22.45
C GLU A 216 0.32 10.42 22.45
N ASP A 217 -0.14 11.50 23.12
CA ASP A 217 -1.55 11.89 23.11
C ASP A 217 -1.98 12.67 21.84
N GLY A 218 -1.05 12.91 20.91
CA GLY A 218 -1.29 13.57 19.63
C GLY A 218 -1.58 15.08 19.72
N LYS A 219 -1.29 15.73 20.86
CA LYS A 219 -1.72 17.13 21.13
C LYS A 219 -0.59 18.16 21.13
N THR A 220 0.63 17.74 21.36
CA THR A 220 1.78 18.64 21.50
C THR A 220 2.81 18.33 20.42
N VAL A 221 3.31 19.37 19.76
CA VAL A 221 4.41 19.24 18.78
C VAL A 221 5.72 19.05 19.54
N THR A 222 6.46 17.98 19.17
CA THR A 222 7.71 17.60 19.86
C THR A 222 8.95 17.73 18.98
N LEU A 223 8.84 18.36 17.81
CA LEU A 223 9.95 18.47 16.85
C LEU A 223 11.14 19.28 17.39
N THR A 224 10.89 20.30 18.23
CA THR A 224 11.93 21.22 18.73
C THR A 224 11.71 21.68 20.19
N ASP A 225 10.81 21.01 20.92
CA ASP A 225 10.43 21.37 22.29
C ASP A 225 11.55 21.13 23.32
N THR A 226 12.48 20.22 23.01
CA THR A 226 13.67 19.94 23.78
C THR A 226 14.93 20.00 22.91
N PRO A 227 16.12 20.24 23.49
CA PRO A 227 17.38 20.16 22.74
C PRO A 227 17.60 18.81 22.06
N ALA A 228 17.18 17.71 22.69
CA ALA A 228 17.28 16.34 22.12
C ALA A 228 16.37 16.16 20.91
N HIS A 229 15.11 16.57 20.99
CA HIS A 229 14.17 16.50 19.88
C HIS A 229 14.58 17.41 18.72
N ARG A 230 15.06 18.62 19.04
CA ARG A 230 15.63 19.51 18.03
C ARG A 230 16.81 18.86 17.29
N ALA A 231 17.74 18.24 18.04
CA ALA A 231 18.89 17.55 17.44
C ALA A 231 18.46 16.39 16.54
N ALA A 232 17.45 15.61 16.95
CA ALA A 232 16.88 14.53 16.15
C ALA A 232 16.24 15.05 14.85
N THR A 233 15.45 16.11 14.92
CA THR A 233 14.82 16.76 13.76
C THR A 233 15.88 17.30 12.79
N VAL A 234 16.88 18.00 13.31
CA VAL A 234 18.00 18.54 12.51
C VAL A 234 18.79 17.40 11.84
N LYS A 235 19.06 16.27 12.54
CA LYS A 235 19.78 15.12 11.95
C LYS A 235 18.96 14.50 10.81
N ALA A 236 17.65 14.33 10.95
CA ALA A 236 16.78 13.86 9.89
C ALA A 236 16.87 14.77 8.64
N LEU A 237 16.78 16.08 8.83
CA LEU A 237 16.86 17.08 7.76
C LEU A 237 18.26 17.14 7.10
N GLN A 238 19.33 16.93 7.88
CA GLN A 238 20.69 16.82 7.35
C GLN A 238 20.84 15.64 6.39
N ILE A 239 20.27 14.47 6.72
CA ILE A 239 20.28 13.30 5.87
C ILE A 239 19.52 13.59 4.57
N MET A 240 18.30 14.14 4.67
CA MET A 240 17.51 14.49 3.48
C MET A 240 18.28 15.45 2.56
N LYS A 241 18.90 16.47 3.14
CA LYS A 241 19.75 17.43 2.40
C LYS A 241 20.97 16.75 1.75
N ALA A 242 21.66 15.87 2.50
CA ALA A 242 22.82 15.15 1.99
C ALA A 242 22.48 14.29 0.78
N VAL A 243 21.34 13.55 0.82
CA VAL A 243 20.85 12.77 -0.32
C VAL A 243 20.55 13.66 -1.52
N ALA A 244 19.86 14.80 -1.31
CA ALA A 244 19.49 15.71 -2.39
C ALA A 244 20.67 16.46 -3.02
N SER A 245 21.78 16.60 -2.30
CA SER A 245 22.95 17.37 -2.74
C SER A 245 24.20 16.51 -2.96
N ALA A 246 24.07 15.18 -2.91
CA ALA A 246 25.19 14.27 -3.22
C ALA A 246 25.70 14.49 -4.67
N PRO A 247 27.00 14.37 -4.91
CA PRO A 247 27.52 14.36 -6.29
C PRO A 247 26.78 13.29 -7.12
N GLY A 248 26.25 13.69 -8.29
CA GLY A 248 25.46 12.79 -9.12
C GLY A 248 24.08 12.40 -8.57
N ALA A 249 23.51 13.18 -7.65
CA ALA A 249 22.13 12.99 -7.20
C ALA A 249 21.14 13.15 -8.37
N ASP A 250 19.98 12.50 -8.25
CA ASP A 250 18.89 12.64 -9.20
C ASP A 250 18.43 14.10 -9.29
N PRO A 251 18.53 14.77 -10.45
CA PRO A 251 18.11 16.16 -10.61
C PRO A 251 16.58 16.32 -10.45
N SER A 252 15.82 15.24 -10.59
CA SER A 252 14.36 15.22 -10.45
C SER A 252 13.90 14.69 -9.08
N ILE A 253 14.79 14.49 -8.13
CA ILE A 253 14.51 13.83 -6.83
C ILE A 253 13.26 14.39 -6.11
N SER A 254 13.02 15.70 -6.19
CA SER A 254 11.84 16.33 -5.58
C SER A 254 10.50 16.04 -6.29
N GLN A 255 10.51 15.20 -7.33
CA GLN A 255 9.33 14.72 -8.03
C GLN A 255 9.13 13.22 -7.91
N THR A 256 9.99 12.52 -7.13
CA THR A 256 9.96 11.07 -7.01
C THR A 256 8.91 10.60 -6.00
N ASP A 257 8.05 9.72 -6.43
CA ASP A 257 7.14 8.90 -5.62
C ASP A 257 7.59 7.42 -5.67
N GLU A 258 6.85 6.51 -5.04
CA GLU A 258 7.17 5.07 -4.98
C GLU A 258 7.41 4.48 -6.37
N GLY A 259 6.55 4.86 -7.33
CA GLY A 259 6.61 4.33 -8.69
C GLY A 259 7.79 4.86 -9.47
N THR A 260 8.08 6.16 -9.38
CA THR A 260 9.20 6.79 -10.10
C THR A 260 10.55 6.45 -9.48
N ALA A 261 10.63 6.27 -8.15
CA ALA A 261 11.82 5.76 -7.47
C ALA A 261 12.16 4.35 -7.99
N ARG A 262 11.19 3.42 -8.01
CA ARG A 262 11.35 2.09 -8.58
C ARG A 262 11.80 2.14 -10.05
N LEU A 263 11.18 3.00 -10.86
CA LEU A 263 11.57 3.14 -12.27
C LEU A 263 13.00 3.62 -12.42
N ALA A 264 13.50 4.52 -11.56
CA ALA A 264 14.88 4.96 -11.61
C ALA A 264 15.87 3.80 -11.39
N LEU A 265 15.54 2.84 -10.50
CA LEU A 265 16.32 1.63 -10.31
C LEU A 265 16.21 0.68 -11.52
N GLU A 266 15.01 0.40 -12.02
CA GLU A 266 14.77 -0.49 -13.16
C GLU A 266 15.41 0.00 -14.47
N GLN A 267 15.46 1.32 -14.66
CA GLN A 267 16.12 1.96 -15.81
C GLN A 267 17.64 1.99 -15.66
N GLY A 268 18.19 1.63 -14.51
CA GLY A 268 19.62 1.62 -14.25
C GLY A 268 20.22 3.01 -13.99
N ASN A 269 19.43 4.02 -13.62
CA ASN A 269 19.89 5.33 -13.19
C ASN A 269 20.26 5.33 -11.71
N ALA A 270 19.44 4.68 -10.88
CA ALA A 270 19.71 4.49 -9.46
C ALA A 270 20.51 3.22 -9.20
N ALA A 271 21.46 3.30 -8.28
CA ALA A 271 22.17 2.14 -7.73
C ALA A 271 21.64 1.75 -6.35
N LEU A 272 20.95 2.67 -5.69
CA LEU A 272 20.42 2.56 -4.34
C LEU A 272 18.98 3.10 -4.32
N GLU A 273 18.09 2.38 -3.67
CA GLU A 273 16.69 2.81 -3.54
C GLU A 273 16.18 2.44 -2.15
N VAL A 274 15.46 3.36 -1.50
CA VAL A 274 14.68 3.05 -0.31
C VAL A 274 13.21 3.06 -0.70
N ASN A 275 12.60 1.89 -0.65
CA ASN A 275 11.23 1.70 -1.12
C ASN A 275 10.60 0.44 -0.50
N TRP A 276 9.31 0.28 -0.72
CA TRP A 276 8.48 -0.80 -0.22
C TRP A 276 8.78 -2.16 -0.89
N PRO A 277 8.40 -3.28 -0.29
CA PRO A 277 8.70 -4.63 -0.80
C PRO A 277 8.14 -4.98 -2.19
N PHE A 278 7.17 -4.20 -2.72
CA PHE A 278 6.65 -4.40 -4.08
C PHE A 278 7.71 -4.23 -5.18
N VAL A 279 8.85 -3.64 -4.85
CA VAL A 279 9.97 -3.48 -5.80
C VAL A 279 10.41 -4.83 -6.39
N LEU A 280 10.48 -5.90 -5.59
CA LEU A 280 10.91 -7.20 -6.12
C LEU A 280 9.93 -7.79 -7.14
N PRO A 281 8.63 -8.01 -6.84
CA PRO A 281 7.72 -8.55 -7.85
C PRO A 281 7.61 -7.64 -9.08
N SER A 282 7.63 -6.32 -8.91
CA SER A 282 7.64 -5.38 -10.04
C SER A 282 8.90 -5.50 -10.91
N MET A 283 10.08 -5.58 -10.29
CA MET A 283 11.35 -5.78 -11.00
C MET A 283 11.33 -7.08 -11.81
N LEU A 284 10.87 -8.18 -11.22
CA LEU A 284 10.78 -9.47 -11.90
C LEU A 284 9.81 -9.41 -13.08
N GLU A 285 8.62 -8.83 -12.87
CA GLU A 285 7.61 -8.66 -13.93
C GLU A 285 8.17 -7.84 -15.10
N ASN A 286 8.77 -6.69 -14.82
CA ASN A 286 9.31 -5.82 -15.86
C ASN A 286 10.53 -6.44 -16.55
N ALA A 287 11.36 -7.20 -15.85
CA ALA A 287 12.51 -7.92 -16.43
C ALA A 287 12.06 -9.05 -17.37
N VAL A 288 11.02 -9.80 -17.02
CA VAL A 288 10.43 -10.83 -17.91
C VAL A 288 9.77 -10.19 -19.14
N LYS A 289 9.24 -8.98 -19.02
CA LYS A 289 8.72 -8.19 -20.16
C LYS A 289 9.79 -7.50 -20.99
N GLY A 290 11.06 -7.56 -20.57
CA GLY A 290 12.20 -6.94 -21.27
C GLY A 290 12.43 -5.46 -20.95
N GLY A 291 11.77 -4.94 -19.92
CA GLY A 291 11.87 -3.54 -19.49
C GLY A 291 13.08 -3.22 -18.60
N VAL A 292 13.87 -4.23 -18.19
CA VAL A 292 15.05 -4.06 -17.31
C VAL A 292 16.30 -4.55 -18.04
N ALA A 293 17.07 -3.62 -18.58
CA ALA A 293 18.22 -3.95 -19.47
C ALA A 293 19.31 -4.78 -18.78
N PHE A 294 19.59 -4.52 -17.50
CA PHE A 294 20.62 -5.22 -16.72
C PHE A 294 20.15 -6.56 -16.13
N LEU A 295 18.84 -6.87 -16.27
CA LEU A 295 18.24 -8.15 -15.84
C LEU A 295 17.36 -8.72 -16.97
N PRO A 296 17.96 -9.31 -18.02
CA PRO A 296 17.24 -9.68 -19.26
C PRO A 296 16.49 -11.03 -19.10
N LEU A 297 15.61 -11.17 -18.14
CA LEU A 297 14.83 -12.40 -17.86
C LEU A 297 13.94 -12.83 -19.03
N HIS A 298 13.52 -11.89 -19.89
CA HIS A 298 12.74 -12.19 -21.11
C HIS A 298 13.47 -13.12 -22.09
N ARG A 299 14.76 -13.30 -21.95
CA ARG A 299 15.60 -14.20 -22.78
C ARG A 299 15.69 -15.62 -22.24
N ASP A 300 15.22 -15.85 -21.02
CA ASP A 300 15.27 -17.18 -20.40
C ASP A 300 14.05 -18.02 -20.83
N PRO A 301 14.24 -19.11 -21.60
CA PRO A 301 13.14 -19.94 -22.08
C PRO A 301 12.37 -20.64 -20.94
N ALA A 302 12.99 -20.81 -19.75
CA ALA A 302 12.32 -21.39 -18.59
C ALA A 302 11.22 -20.47 -18.03
N LEU A 303 11.28 -19.17 -18.34
CA LEU A 303 10.28 -18.19 -17.95
C LEU A 303 9.21 -17.96 -19.00
N ALA A 304 9.23 -18.71 -20.10
CA ALA A 304 8.16 -18.65 -21.10
C ALA A 304 6.81 -18.99 -20.44
N GLY A 305 5.77 -18.19 -20.76
CA GLY A 305 4.42 -18.38 -20.19
C GLY A 305 4.26 -17.94 -18.73
N SER A 306 5.27 -17.31 -18.12
CA SER A 306 5.15 -16.75 -16.77
C SER A 306 4.35 -15.43 -16.73
N ILE A 307 4.04 -14.84 -17.88
CA ILE A 307 3.10 -13.72 -18.02
C ILE A 307 1.72 -14.30 -18.38
N ASN A 308 0.71 -14.01 -17.59
CA ASN A 308 -0.66 -14.46 -17.83
C ASN A 308 -1.36 -13.66 -18.95
N ASP A 309 -2.58 -14.04 -19.33
CA ASP A 309 -3.36 -13.43 -20.41
C ASP A 309 -3.69 -11.93 -20.18
N VAL A 310 -3.64 -11.47 -18.91
CA VAL A 310 -3.85 -10.06 -18.56
C VAL A 310 -2.53 -9.29 -18.40
N GLY A 311 -1.41 -9.92 -18.78
CA GLY A 311 -0.10 -9.27 -18.80
C GLY A 311 0.57 -9.15 -17.44
N THR A 312 0.16 -9.92 -16.43
CA THR A 312 0.75 -9.93 -15.08
C THR A 312 1.71 -11.10 -14.92
N PHE A 313 2.83 -10.89 -14.23
CA PHE A 313 3.76 -11.94 -13.88
C PHE A 313 3.11 -12.88 -12.84
N ALA A 314 2.81 -14.08 -13.28
CA ALA A 314 2.17 -15.13 -12.47
C ALA A 314 2.96 -16.44 -12.63
N PRO A 315 4.18 -16.51 -12.08
CA PRO A 315 5.09 -17.63 -12.29
C PRO A 315 4.64 -18.86 -11.50
N SER A 316 4.99 -20.06 -12.00
CA SER A 316 5.04 -21.25 -11.15
C SER A 316 6.12 -21.10 -10.07
N GLY A 317 6.09 -21.96 -9.03
CA GLY A 317 7.11 -21.92 -7.98
C GLY A 317 8.54 -22.05 -8.52
N ASP A 318 8.76 -22.91 -9.53
CA ASP A 318 10.07 -23.05 -10.18
C ASP A 318 10.44 -21.83 -11.00
N GLN A 319 9.51 -21.25 -11.73
CA GLN A 319 9.73 -20.00 -12.49
C GLN A 319 10.07 -18.84 -11.56
N PHE A 320 9.38 -18.72 -10.42
CA PHE A 320 9.74 -17.71 -9.42
C PHE A 320 11.17 -17.92 -8.92
N ARG A 321 11.54 -19.15 -8.58
CA ARG A 321 12.91 -19.47 -8.10
C ARG A 321 13.96 -19.12 -9.15
N ILE A 322 13.75 -19.48 -10.43
CA ILE A 322 14.66 -19.16 -11.52
C ILE A 322 14.81 -17.62 -11.67
N ALA A 323 13.69 -16.89 -11.72
CA ALA A 323 13.69 -15.44 -11.86
C ALA A 323 14.36 -14.77 -10.64
N TYR A 324 14.07 -15.23 -9.44
CA TYR A 324 14.67 -14.70 -8.21
C TYR A 324 16.16 -15.00 -8.12
N ASP A 325 16.60 -16.22 -8.42
CA ASP A 325 18.03 -16.61 -8.40
C ASP A 325 18.84 -15.83 -9.44
N ALA A 326 18.25 -15.50 -10.57
CA ALA A 326 18.87 -14.61 -11.55
C ALA A 326 18.92 -13.15 -11.05
N SER A 327 17.81 -12.66 -10.48
CA SER A 327 17.70 -11.27 -10.03
C SER A 327 18.68 -10.93 -8.90
N ARG A 328 18.86 -11.81 -7.91
CA ARG A 328 19.70 -11.54 -6.73
C ARG A 328 21.19 -11.35 -7.06
N ARG A 329 21.63 -11.63 -8.30
CA ARG A 329 22.99 -11.34 -8.78
C ARG A 329 23.19 -9.86 -9.09
N VAL A 330 22.10 -9.14 -9.35
CA VAL A 330 22.12 -7.74 -9.77
C VAL A 330 21.26 -6.83 -8.89
N LEU A 331 20.28 -7.41 -8.19
CA LEU A 331 19.41 -6.72 -7.26
C LEU A 331 19.48 -7.37 -5.88
N GLY A 332 20.02 -6.66 -4.92
CA GLY A 332 20.01 -7.03 -3.51
C GLY A 332 18.97 -6.24 -2.73
N PHE A 333 18.61 -6.74 -1.56
CA PHE A 333 17.85 -5.99 -0.55
C PHE A 333 18.50 -6.17 0.83
N ALA A 334 18.35 -5.14 1.66
CA ALA A 334 18.95 -5.09 2.98
C ALA A 334 18.01 -4.34 3.95
N PRO A 335 18.26 -4.41 5.26
CA PRO A 335 17.57 -3.55 6.21
C PRO A 335 17.69 -2.07 5.83
N TYR A 336 16.67 -1.31 6.17
CA TYR A 336 16.66 0.14 6.00
C TYR A 336 17.92 0.77 6.62
N PRO A 337 18.60 1.72 5.93
CA PRO A 337 19.85 2.31 6.41
C PRO A 337 19.66 3.04 7.75
N ALA A 338 20.54 2.78 8.68
CA ALA A 338 20.48 3.39 10.01
C ALA A 338 20.84 4.89 9.97
N VAL A 339 20.20 5.66 10.84
CA VAL A 339 20.54 7.08 11.07
C VAL A 339 21.82 7.21 11.90
N GLN A 340 22.05 6.24 12.79
CA GLN A 340 23.22 6.18 13.67
C GLN A 340 23.86 4.78 13.57
N PRO A 341 25.19 4.67 13.46
CA PRO A 341 25.87 3.39 13.46
C PRO A 341 25.51 2.55 14.69
N GLY A 342 25.29 1.24 14.50
CA GLY A 342 24.98 0.31 15.56
C GLY A 342 23.56 0.38 16.14
N ARG A 343 22.70 1.25 15.63
CA ARG A 343 21.28 1.32 15.99
C ARG A 343 20.39 1.04 14.79
N PRO A 344 19.62 -0.06 14.78
CA PRO A 344 18.67 -0.32 13.71
C PRO A 344 17.71 0.86 13.49
N ALA A 345 17.36 1.13 12.23
CA ALA A 345 16.37 2.16 11.93
C ALA A 345 14.98 1.75 12.45
N LYS A 346 14.26 2.70 12.99
CA LYS A 346 12.83 2.57 13.29
C LYS A 346 12.05 2.97 12.05
N VAL A 347 11.79 2.00 11.19
CA VAL A 347 11.15 2.25 9.90
C VAL A 347 9.67 2.54 10.09
N THR A 348 9.16 3.55 9.42
CA THR A 348 7.74 3.89 9.47
C THR A 348 6.88 2.73 8.96
N ILE A 349 5.93 2.30 9.79
CA ILE A 349 4.96 1.27 9.41
C ILE A 349 3.97 1.83 8.40
N GLY A 350 3.80 1.11 7.32
CA GLY A 350 2.73 1.29 6.34
C GLY A 350 1.75 0.11 6.34
N GLY A 351 0.87 0.10 5.37
CA GLY A 351 -0.09 -0.97 5.18
C GLY A 351 -1.53 -0.49 5.08
N LEU A 352 -2.45 -1.45 5.01
CA LEU A 352 -3.86 -1.21 4.78
C LEU A 352 -4.72 -1.88 5.86
N ASN A 353 -5.65 -1.12 6.40
CA ASN A 353 -6.66 -1.56 7.34
C ASN A 353 -8.04 -1.63 6.65
N LEU A 354 -8.71 -2.78 6.67
CA LEU A 354 -10.08 -2.91 6.17
C LEU A 354 -11.07 -2.36 7.18
N ALA A 355 -11.78 -1.31 6.80
CA ALA A 355 -12.82 -0.68 7.60
C ALA A 355 -14.18 -0.80 6.91
N VAL A 356 -15.24 -0.97 7.70
CA VAL A 356 -16.63 -1.03 7.23
C VAL A 356 -17.25 0.35 7.39
N ALA A 357 -17.81 0.89 6.30
CA ALA A 357 -18.45 2.19 6.30
C ALA A 357 -19.70 2.18 7.20
N LYS A 358 -19.89 3.22 8.00
CA LYS A 358 -21.09 3.35 8.86
C LYS A 358 -22.37 3.46 8.02
N THR A 359 -22.29 4.01 6.83
CA THR A 359 -23.41 4.22 5.90
C THR A 359 -23.83 2.98 5.13
N THR A 360 -23.06 1.89 5.16
CA THR A 360 -23.43 0.63 4.48
C THR A 360 -24.74 0.07 4.98
N ARG A 361 -25.50 -0.51 4.07
CA ARG A 361 -26.75 -1.25 4.37
C ARG A 361 -26.50 -2.73 4.60
N HIS A 362 -25.27 -3.21 4.39
CA HIS A 362 -24.89 -4.62 4.30
C HIS A 362 -23.78 -4.96 5.29
N LYS A 363 -23.94 -4.54 6.56
CA LYS A 363 -22.87 -4.64 7.58
C LYS A 363 -22.41 -6.08 7.82
N ALA A 364 -23.33 -7.02 7.89
CA ALA A 364 -23.00 -8.42 8.15
C ALA A 364 -22.16 -9.02 7.01
N GLU A 365 -22.58 -8.80 5.78
CA GLU A 365 -21.88 -9.27 4.58
C GLU A 365 -20.56 -8.52 4.38
N ALA A 366 -20.50 -7.23 4.71
CA ALA A 366 -19.26 -6.44 4.68
C ALA A 366 -18.22 -7.00 5.68
N PHE A 367 -18.60 -7.34 6.91
CA PHE A 367 -17.69 -7.97 7.87
C PHE A 367 -17.32 -9.40 7.46
N GLU A 368 -18.23 -10.15 6.84
CA GLU A 368 -17.91 -11.45 6.27
C GLU A 368 -16.88 -11.34 5.13
N ALA A 369 -17.04 -10.34 4.26
CA ALA A 369 -16.07 -10.02 3.23
C ALA A 369 -14.70 -9.65 3.83
N VAL A 370 -14.65 -8.84 4.88
CA VAL A 370 -13.41 -8.50 5.61
C VAL A 370 -12.71 -9.77 6.13
N ARG A 371 -13.43 -10.71 6.76
CA ARG A 371 -12.84 -11.98 7.23
C ARG A 371 -12.25 -12.80 6.10
N CYS A 372 -12.98 -12.92 4.98
CA CYS A 372 -12.49 -13.66 3.84
C CYS A 372 -11.24 -13.01 3.23
N LEU A 373 -11.27 -11.69 2.98
CA LEU A 373 -10.15 -10.95 2.41
C LEU A 373 -8.87 -11.09 3.25
N ARG A 374 -9.01 -11.21 4.60
CA ARG A 374 -7.90 -11.35 5.55
C ARG A 374 -7.53 -12.79 5.88
N ASN A 375 -8.12 -13.80 5.26
CA ASN A 375 -7.75 -15.19 5.55
C ASN A 375 -6.28 -15.46 5.17
N VAL A 376 -5.71 -16.53 5.73
CA VAL A 376 -4.30 -16.89 5.55
C VAL A 376 -3.93 -17.03 4.07
N ALA A 377 -4.78 -17.70 3.29
CA ALA A 377 -4.52 -17.95 1.86
C ALA A 377 -4.50 -16.65 1.04
N ASN A 378 -5.41 -15.72 1.33
CA ASN A 378 -5.47 -14.43 0.64
C ASN A 378 -4.30 -13.52 1.04
N GLN A 379 -3.92 -13.47 2.33
CA GLN A 379 -2.75 -12.70 2.76
C GLN A 379 -1.45 -13.27 2.16
N LYS A 380 -1.31 -14.61 2.11
CA LYS A 380 -0.18 -15.25 1.43
C LYS A 380 -0.11 -14.85 -0.04
N TYR A 381 -1.23 -14.88 -0.74
CA TYR A 381 -1.32 -14.47 -2.13
C TYR A 381 -0.93 -13.00 -2.33
N VAL A 382 -1.50 -12.10 -1.53
CA VAL A 382 -1.22 -10.66 -1.59
C VAL A 382 0.27 -10.35 -1.33
N SER A 383 0.90 -11.11 -0.45
CA SER A 383 2.33 -10.92 -0.17
C SER A 383 3.22 -11.39 -1.33
N ILE A 384 2.92 -12.53 -1.91
CA ILE A 384 3.76 -13.13 -2.96
C ILE A 384 3.59 -12.35 -4.27
N GLU A 385 2.34 -12.13 -4.70
CA GLU A 385 2.04 -11.51 -6.00
C GLU A 385 2.16 -9.97 -5.96
N GLY A 386 1.70 -9.34 -4.87
CA GLY A 386 1.71 -7.88 -4.73
C GLY A 386 2.91 -7.33 -3.97
N GLY A 387 3.72 -8.18 -3.35
CA GLY A 387 4.82 -7.73 -2.50
C GLY A 387 4.35 -7.05 -1.20
N LEU A 388 3.06 -7.12 -0.86
CA LEU A 388 2.49 -6.48 0.33
C LEU A 388 2.60 -7.39 1.55
N PRO A 389 3.41 -7.06 2.57
CA PRO A 389 3.66 -7.94 3.70
C PRO A 389 2.39 -8.34 4.45
N ALA A 390 2.29 -9.62 4.82
CA ALA A 390 1.19 -10.15 5.61
C ALA A 390 1.19 -9.59 7.04
N VAL A 391 0.00 -9.53 7.64
CA VAL A 391 -0.12 -9.14 9.06
C VAL A 391 -0.24 -10.34 9.99
N ARG A 392 -0.50 -11.55 9.47
CA ARG A 392 -0.62 -12.76 10.29
C ARG A 392 0.73 -13.32 10.67
N THR A 393 0.94 -13.49 11.98
CA THR A 393 2.20 -14.03 12.55
C THR A 393 2.56 -15.40 12.00
N SER A 394 1.56 -16.28 11.83
CA SER A 394 1.76 -17.66 11.37
C SER A 394 2.34 -17.77 9.94
N LEU A 395 2.15 -16.77 9.09
CA LEU A 395 2.73 -16.77 7.75
C LEU A 395 4.25 -16.60 7.78
N TYR A 396 4.78 -15.84 8.73
CA TYR A 396 6.23 -15.66 8.87
C TYR A 396 6.94 -16.92 9.39
N ASP A 397 6.20 -17.89 9.91
CA ASP A 397 6.70 -19.19 10.35
C ASP A 397 6.41 -20.33 9.33
N ASP A 398 5.69 -20.04 8.23
CA ASP A 398 5.37 -20.98 7.15
C ASP A 398 6.57 -21.15 6.20
N PRO A 399 7.18 -22.34 6.09
CA PRO A 399 8.36 -22.56 5.22
C PRO A 399 8.09 -22.28 3.74
N GLN A 400 6.88 -22.54 3.25
CA GLN A 400 6.52 -22.23 1.87
C GLN A 400 6.44 -20.73 1.64
N PHE A 401 5.90 -19.97 2.61
CA PHE A 401 5.89 -18.51 2.54
C PHE A 401 7.32 -17.96 2.56
N GLN A 402 8.17 -18.45 3.46
CA GLN A 402 9.57 -18.04 3.54
C GLN A 402 10.34 -18.26 2.23
N ALA A 403 10.10 -19.39 1.55
CA ALA A 403 10.74 -19.73 0.28
C ALA A 403 10.30 -18.83 -0.89
N THR A 404 9.07 -18.29 -0.84
CA THR A 404 8.48 -17.47 -1.93
C THR A 404 8.40 -15.98 -1.61
N TYR A 405 8.73 -15.60 -0.37
CA TYR A 405 8.77 -14.20 0.09
C TYR A 405 10.10 -13.93 0.81
N PRO A 406 11.21 -13.78 0.06
CA PRO A 406 12.56 -13.79 0.61
C PRO A 406 12.86 -12.65 1.59
N GLN A 407 12.13 -11.53 1.53
CA GLN A 407 12.29 -10.39 2.44
C GLN A 407 11.66 -10.63 3.83
N HIS A 408 10.93 -11.72 4.04
CA HIS A 408 10.11 -12.00 5.23
C HIS A 408 10.84 -11.76 6.56
N ALA A 409 12.10 -12.19 6.65
CA ALA A 409 12.87 -12.09 7.89
C ALA A 409 13.20 -10.64 8.26
N ILE A 410 13.66 -9.84 7.28
CA ILE A 410 13.98 -8.42 7.48
C ILE A 410 12.71 -7.65 7.81
N ILE A 411 11.62 -7.90 7.10
CA ILE A 411 10.32 -7.26 7.32
C ILE A 411 9.83 -7.55 8.74
N ARG A 412 9.82 -8.81 9.17
CA ARG A 412 9.42 -9.19 10.53
C ARG A 412 10.27 -8.49 11.58
N GLN A 413 11.58 -8.43 11.37
CA GLN A 413 12.51 -7.75 12.28
C GLN A 413 12.21 -6.26 12.35
N GLN A 414 12.07 -5.56 11.23
CA GLN A 414 11.79 -4.12 11.21
C GLN A 414 10.43 -3.79 11.84
N LEU A 415 9.40 -4.60 11.58
CA LEU A 415 8.07 -4.43 12.17
C LEU A 415 8.03 -4.60 13.69
N SER A 416 8.99 -5.30 14.29
CA SER A 416 9.04 -5.49 15.75
C SER A 416 9.38 -4.21 16.52
N HIS A 417 9.93 -3.19 15.85
CA HIS A 417 10.32 -1.90 16.43
C HIS A 417 10.03 -0.73 15.48
N ALA A 418 8.99 -0.89 14.63
CA ALA A 418 8.62 0.11 13.64
C ALA A 418 8.18 1.44 14.26
N ALA A 419 8.47 2.53 13.57
CA ALA A 419 7.95 3.85 13.87
C ALA A 419 6.46 3.93 13.47
N VAL A 420 5.66 4.56 14.31
CA VAL A 420 4.24 4.82 14.02
C VAL A 420 4.08 6.32 13.80
N ARG A 421 3.46 6.69 12.69
CA ARG A 421 3.08 8.08 12.45
C ARG A 421 2.03 8.53 13.47
N PRO A 422 1.92 9.83 13.80
CA PRO A 422 1.03 10.31 14.86
C PRO A 422 -0.42 9.84 14.67
N ALA A 423 -0.96 9.16 15.68
CA ALA A 423 -2.38 8.78 15.72
C ALA A 423 -3.22 9.99 16.18
N THR A 424 -3.66 10.82 15.26
CA THR A 424 -4.48 12.02 15.52
C THR A 424 -5.57 12.17 14.44
N PRO A 425 -6.77 12.67 14.81
CA PRO A 425 -7.82 12.95 13.84
C PRO A 425 -7.46 14.02 12.81
N VAL A 426 -6.46 14.86 13.11
CA VAL A 426 -5.99 15.93 12.21
C VAL A 426 -4.73 15.52 11.43
N TYR A 427 -4.44 14.22 11.34
CA TYR A 427 -3.22 13.72 10.71
C TYR A 427 -3.00 14.28 9.31
N GLN A 428 -4.05 14.34 8.48
CA GLN A 428 -3.92 14.86 7.11
C GLN A 428 -3.41 16.32 7.09
N ALA A 429 -3.89 17.16 8.02
CA ALA A 429 -3.41 18.53 8.11
C ALA A 429 -1.92 18.58 8.55
N VAL A 430 -1.52 17.69 9.46
CA VAL A 430 -0.13 17.55 9.89
C VAL A 430 0.75 17.11 8.72
N SER A 431 0.37 16.03 8.03
CA SER A 431 1.11 15.48 6.89
C SER A 431 1.27 16.51 5.76
N THR A 432 0.18 17.16 5.35
CA THR A 432 0.22 18.19 4.32
C THR A 432 1.17 19.34 4.68
N ARG A 433 1.19 19.76 5.94
CA ARG A 433 2.09 20.81 6.40
C ARG A 433 3.54 20.37 6.43
N ILE A 434 3.81 19.16 6.87
CA ILE A 434 5.16 18.60 6.86
C ILE A 434 5.66 18.51 5.41
N SER A 435 4.92 17.87 4.52
CA SER A 435 5.34 17.70 3.13
C SER A 435 5.54 19.03 2.40
N ALA A 436 4.67 20.02 2.61
CA ALA A 436 4.82 21.36 2.04
C ALA A 436 6.00 22.15 2.60
N THR A 437 6.39 21.90 3.87
CA THR A 437 7.56 22.56 4.47
C THR A 437 8.88 21.93 4.03
N LEU A 438 8.87 20.63 3.75
CA LEU A 438 10.04 19.87 3.29
C LEU A 438 10.33 20.02 1.80
N ALA A 439 9.29 20.24 0.98
CA ALA A 439 9.43 20.28 -0.47
C ALA A 439 9.77 21.70 -0.99
N PRO A 440 10.70 21.82 -1.98
CA PRO A 440 11.54 20.75 -2.50
C PRO A 440 12.70 20.43 -1.53
N ILE A 441 13.07 19.15 -1.39
CA ILE A 441 14.11 18.74 -0.43
C ILE A 441 15.49 19.34 -0.71
N THR A 442 15.72 19.80 -1.93
CA THR A 442 16.93 20.54 -2.32
C THR A 442 17.05 21.90 -1.63
N ALA A 443 15.95 22.50 -1.18
CA ALA A 443 15.93 23.79 -0.50
C ALA A 443 16.03 23.68 1.04
N ILE A 444 16.09 22.47 1.61
CA ILE A 444 16.18 22.27 3.06
C ILE A 444 17.41 22.97 3.63
N ASP A 445 17.16 23.86 4.62
CA ASP A 445 18.14 24.33 5.59
C ASP A 445 17.82 23.62 6.92
N PRO A 446 18.64 22.69 7.42
CA PRO A 446 18.26 21.84 8.53
C PRO A 446 17.80 22.58 9.80
N GLN A 447 18.43 23.73 10.14
CA GLN A 447 18.07 24.48 11.34
C GLN A 447 16.78 25.27 11.14
N ARG A 448 16.68 26.05 10.05
CA ARG A 448 15.51 26.86 9.75
C ARG A 448 14.28 26.00 9.43
N THR A 449 14.49 24.90 8.72
CA THR A 449 13.39 23.98 8.37
C THR A 449 12.85 23.29 9.61
N ALA A 450 13.68 22.94 10.62
CA ALA A 450 13.22 22.38 11.88
C ALA A 450 12.29 23.35 12.62
N ASP A 451 12.65 24.65 12.69
CA ASP A 451 11.81 25.68 13.31
C ASP A 451 10.51 25.89 12.53
N ALA A 452 10.59 25.92 11.19
CA ALA A 452 9.42 26.05 10.33
C ALA A 452 8.47 24.86 10.50
N LEU A 453 8.96 23.62 10.51
CA LEU A 453 8.16 22.41 10.74
C LEU A 453 7.39 22.50 12.06
N SER A 454 8.06 22.87 13.16
CA SER A 454 7.42 22.99 14.47
C SER A 454 6.25 23.98 14.44
N VAL A 455 6.44 25.15 13.82
CA VAL A 455 5.41 26.18 13.66
C VAL A 455 4.27 25.70 12.78
N GLN A 456 4.56 25.04 11.64
CA GLN A 456 3.53 24.62 10.70
C GLN A 456 2.71 23.44 11.25
N VAL A 457 3.34 22.48 11.92
CA VAL A 457 2.63 21.37 12.56
C VAL A 457 1.75 21.89 13.72
N GLN A 458 2.23 22.88 14.50
CA GLN A 458 1.40 23.51 15.54
C GLN A 458 0.15 24.16 14.95
N LYS A 459 0.24 24.83 13.79
CA LYS A 459 -0.93 25.38 13.11
C LYS A 459 -1.93 24.29 12.69
N ALA A 460 -1.45 23.11 12.28
CA ALA A 460 -2.33 21.99 11.94
C ALA A 460 -3.10 21.49 13.18
N ILE A 461 -2.41 21.34 14.31
CA ILE A 461 -3.02 20.91 15.59
C ILE A 461 -4.04 21.94 16.09
N ASP A 462 -3.73 23.21 15.97
CA ASP A 462 -4.64 24.32 16.39
C ASP A 462 -5.84 24.52 15.43
N GLY A 463 -5.91 23.78 14.33
CA GLY A 463 -6.94 24.00 13.30
C GLY A 463 -6.81 25.35 12.59
N LYS A 464 -5.61 25.95 12.61
CA LYS A 464 -5.34 27.28 12.03
C LYS A 464 -4.73 27.16 10.64
N GLY A 465 -5.23 28.02 9.76
CA GLY A 465 -4.78 28.14 8.37
C GLY A 465 -5.49 27.20 7.41
N LEU A 466 -5.45 27.56 6.12
CA LEU A 466 -6.02 26.73 5.05
C LEU A 466 -5.30 25.38 5.01
N ILE A 467 -6.08 24.31 4.98
CA ILE A 467 -5.62 23.00 4.52
C ILE A 467 -5.71 23.11 3.00
N PRO A 468 -4.59 22.99 2.27
CA PRO A 468 -4.61 23.07 0.83
C PRO A 468 -5.40 21.94 0.19
#